data_a2afb5b2a035267c29e10188e69f6b88
#
_entry.id   a2afb5b2a035267c29e10188e69f6b88
#
_cell.length_a   1.000
_cell.length_b   1.000
_cell.length_c   1.000
_cell.angle_alpha   90.00
_cell.angle_beta   90.00
_cell.angle_gamma   90.00
#
_symmetry.space_group_name_H-M   'P 1'
#
loop_
_entity.id
_entity.type
_entity.pdbx_description
1 polymer ?
#
loop_
_entity_poly.entity_id
_entity_poly.type
_entity_poly.pdbx_seq_one_letter_code
_entity_poly.pdbx_strand_id
1 'polypeptide(L)'
;MKVIFLDFDGVMDTAYYDHVLAKEGKPHNDKYGCVFDPNCIKNLKRIIDQTGAGIVVSSSWKYLMSYHDFLNMWKDRGLPGFVTDVTPEPPDRRNRGDEIDAWIEECRTECQYVIIDDLGGNNFNEHQIPRLLIVNPFVGLDEDVAEKAVDILNTSH
;
A
#
# COMPACT_ATOMS: atom_id res chain seq x y z
N MET A 1 12.80 -3.53 -11.84
CA MET A 1 12.22 -3.68 -10.48
C MET A 1 10.76 -3.25 -10.50
N LYS A 2 9.90 -4.00 -9.85
CA LYS A 2 8.48 -3.67 -9.72
C LYS A 2 8.15 -3.39 -8.26
N VAL A 3 7.40 -2.31 -8.00
CA VAL A 3 7.14 -1.81 -6.64
C VAL A 3 5.67 -1.40 -6.49
N ILE A 4 5.08 -1.77 -5.36
CA ILE A 4 3.77 -1.27 -4.92
C ILE A 4 4.02 -0.26 -3.81
N PHE A 5 3.68 1.01 -4.03
CA PHE A 5 3.60 2.00 -2.94
C PHE A 5 2.23 1.83 -2.29
N LEU A 6 2.22 1.26 -1.10
CA LEU A 6 1.02 0.77 -0.44
C LEU A 6 0.68 1.58 0.80
N ASP A 7 -0.49 2.21 0.79
CA ASP A 7 -1.10 2.78 1.98
C ASP A 7 -1.86 1.69 2.75
N PHE A 8 -2.15 1.94 4.02
CA PHE A 8 -2.85 0.97 4.87
C PHE A 8 -4.27 1.40 5.21
N ASP A 9 -4.47 2.56 5.84
CA ASP A 9 -5.79 3.01 6.24
C ASP A 9 -6.68 3.25 5.01
N GLY A 10 -7.82 2.58 4.97
CA GLY A 10 -8.75 2.67 3.85
C GLY A 10 -8.33 1.87 2.62
N VAL A 11 -7.15 1.24 2.63
CA VAL A 11 -6.61 0.42 1.54
C VAL A 11 -6.55 -1.05 1.93
N MET A 12 -5.92 -1.35 3.06
CA MET A 12 -5.78 -2.71 3.60
C MET A 12 -6.73 -2.94 4.77
N ASP A 13 -6.97 -1.95 5.61
CA ASP A 13 -8.06 -1.97 6.57
C ASP A 13 -9.25 -1.20 5.98
N THR A 14 -10.47 -1.67 6.24
CA THR A 14 -11.66 -1.17 5.58
C THR A 14 -12.80 -0.93 6.57
N ALA A 15 -13.66 0.04 6.25
CA ALA A 15 -14.88 0.26 7.02
C ALA A 15 -15.80 -0.96 6.97
N TYR A 16 -15.86 -1.66 5.83
CA TYR A 16 -16.61 -2.90 5.68
C TYR A 16 -16.17 -3.96 6.70
N TYR A 17 -14.87 -4.22 6.80
CA TYR A 17 -14.36 -5.24 7.72
C TYR A 17 -14.53 -4.84 9.17
N ASP A 18 -14.44 -3.56 9.49
CA ASP A 18 -14.74 -3.05 10.82
C ASP A 18 -16.17 -3.40 11.23
N HIS A 19 -17.15 -3.27 10.33
CA HIS A 19 -18.52 -3.69 10.59
C HIS A 19 -18.63 -5.20 10.81
N VAL A 20 -17.91 -6.00 10.04
CA VAL A 20 -17.88 -7.47 10.21
C VAL A 20 -17.35 -7.83 11.60
N LEU A 21 -16.22 -7.25 11.98
CA LEU A 21 -15.60 -7.50 13.29
C LEU A 21 -16.51 -7.07 14.45
N ALA A 22 -17.19 -5.92 14.32
CA ALA A 22 -18.12 -5.43 15.32
C ALA A 22 -19.28 -6.40 15.51
N LYS A 23 -19.86 -6.92 14.43
CA LYS A 23 -20.95 -7.91 14.50
C LYS A 23 -20.51 -9.22 15.14
N GLU A 24 -19.26 -9.62 14.92
CA GLU A 24 -18.72 -10.85 15.48
C GLU A 24 -18.16 -10.69 16.90
N GLY A 25 -18.17 -9.46 17.43
CA GLY A 25 -17.59 -9.16 18.74
C GLY A 25 -16.07 -9.34 18.79
N LYS A 26 -15.40 -9.21 17.66
CA LYS A 26 -13.94 -9.36 17.55
C LYS A 26 -13.22 -8.01 17.61
N PRO A 27 -11.98 -7.98 18.12
CA PRO A 27 -11.21 -6.72 18.19
C PRO A 27 -10.84 -6.21 16.81
N HIS A 28 -10.85 -4.88 16.65
CA HIS A 28 -10.47 -4.19 15.42
C HIS A 28 -8.96 -4.01 15.29
N ASN A 29 -8.23 -4.14 16.40
CA ASN A 29 -6.79 -3.88 16.45
C ASN A 29 -6.05 -5.06 17.08
N ASP A 30 -4.82 -5.25 16.64
CA ASP A 30 -3.82 -6.04 17.36
C ASP A 30 -2.72 -5.13 17.89
N LYS A 31 -1.58 -5.67 18.32
CA LYS A 31 -0.48 -4.86 18.84
C LYS A 31 0.13 -3.88 17.83
N TYR A 32 -0.14 -4.06 16.53
CA TYR A 32 0.37 -3.20 15.46
C TYR A 32 -0.59 -2.10 15.05
N GLY A 33 -1.87 -2.27 15.31
CA GLY A 33 -2.93 -1.36 14.87
C GLY A 33 -4.08 -2.09 14.22
N CYS A 34 -4.82 -1.39 13.36
CA CYS A 34 -5.98 -1.96 12.67
C CYS A 34 -5.62 -3.24 11.94
N VAL A 35 -6.45 -4.28 12.13
CA VAL A 35 -6.28 -5.54 11.39
C VAL A 35 -6.74 -5.34 9.95
N PHE A 36 -6.05 -6.03 9.02
CA PHE A 36 -6.35 -5.91 7.61
C PHE A 36 -7.54 -6.77 7.18
N ASP A 37 -8.29 -6.26 6.21
CA ASP A 37 -9.40 -6.96 5.60
C ASP A 37 -8.86 -8.17 4.80
N PRO A 38 -9.36 -9.39 5.06
CA PRO A 38 -8.91 -10.59 4.33
C PRO A 38 -9.07 -10.48 2.81
N ASN A 39 -10.08 -9.74 2.32
CA ASN A 39 -10.25 -9.50 0.88
C ASN A 39 -9.10 -8.66 0.32
N CYS A 40 -8.66 -7.65 1.06
CA CYS A 40 -7.53 -6.81 0.66
C CYS A 40 -6.22 -7.60 0.67
N ILE A 41 -6.03 -8.46 1.66
CA ILE A 41 -4.86 -9.35 1.74
C ILE A 41 -4.83 -10.28 0.52
N LYS A 42 -5.96 -10.89 0.17
CA LYS A 42 -6.09 -11.77 -0.99
C LYS A 42 -5.75 -11.04 -2.30
N ASN A 43 -6.23 -9.82 -2.46
CA ASN A 43 -5.98 -9.02 -3.64
C ASN A 43 -4.52 -8.55 -3.73
N LEU A 44 -3.91 -8.20 -2.61
CA LEU A 44 -2.48 -7.91 -2.56
C LEU A 44 -1.65 -9.13 -2.98
N LYS A 45 -1.99 -10.31 -2.47
CA LYS A 45 -1.33 -11.54 -2.85
C LYS A 45 -1.42 -11.79 -4.36
N ARG A 46 -2.59 -11.55 -4.95
CA ARG A 46 -2.79 -11.68 -6.40
C ARG A 46 -1.83 -10.78 -7.18
N ILE A 47 -1.68 -9.51 -6.78
CA ILE A 47 -0.76 -8.60 -7.44
C ILE A 47 0.67 -9.14 -7.37
N ILE A 48 1.10 -9.55 -6.19
CA ILE A 48 2.45 -10.05 -5.96
C ILE A 48 2.72 -11.31 -6.76
N ASP A 49 1.79 -12.28 -6.73
CA ASP A 49 1.94 -13.55 -7.46
C ASP A 49 2.04 -13.33 -8.97
N GLN A 50 1.35 -12.33 -9.51
CA GLN A 50 1.32 -12.07 -10.96
C GLN A 50 2.40 -11.10 -11.45
N THR A 51 3.07 -10.38 -10.56
CA THR A 51 4.04 -9.35 -10.95
C THR A 51 5.42 -9.54 -10.33
N GLY A 52 5.51 -10.19 -9.19
CA GLY A 52 6.75 -10.28 -8.41
C GLY A 52 7.12 -8.97 -7.71
N ALA A 53 6.20 -8.03 -7.59
CA ALA A 53 6.47 -6.72 -7.02
C ALA A 53 6.82 -6.77 -5.53
N GLY A 54 7.76 -5.92 -5.12
CA GLY A 54 8.02 -5.63 -3.71
C GLY A 54 7.07 -4.55 -3.19
N ILE A 55 6.99 -4.42 -1.89
CA ILE A 55 6.12 -3.45 -1.22
C ILE A 55 6.98 -2.37 -0.57
N VAL A 56 6.69 -1.11 -0.89
CA VAL A 56 7.20 0.04 -0.17
C VAL A 56 6.04 0.66 0.58
N VAL A 57 6.16 0.74 1.91
CA VAL A 57 5.10 1.31 2.74
C VAL A 57 5.01 2.82 2.49
N SER A 58 3.82 3.27 2.10
CA SER A 58 3.49 4.67 1.84
C SER A 58 2.29 5.04 2.71
N SER A 59 2.49 5.11 4.02
CA SER A 59 1.42 5.25 5.00
C SER A 59 1.88 6.11 6.18
N SER A 60 0.91 6.82 6.78
CA SER A 60 1.15 7.57 8.02
C SER A 60 1.52 6.67 9.21
N TRP A 61 1.33 5.36 9.11
CA TRP A 61 1.78 4.43 10.16
C TRP A 61 3.29 4.51 10.39
N LYS A 62 4.07 4.98 9.40
CA LYS A 62 5.53 5.17 9.55
C LYS A 62 5.92 6.16 10.66
N TYR A 63 5.00 7.01 11.09
CA TYR A 63 5.26 7.93 12.21
C TYR A 63 5.24 7.22 13.57
N LEU A 64 4.62 6.04 13.64
CA LEU A 64 4.51 5.24 14.86
C LEU A 64 5.31 3.94 14.81
N MET A 65 5.74 3.52 13.62
CA MET A 65 6.39 2.22 13.39
C MET A 65 7.64 2.40 12.53
N SER A 66 8.72 1.71 12.92
CA SER A 66 9.94 1.63 12.13
C SER A 66 9.78 0.61 10.98
N TYR A 67 10.73 0.63 10.04
CA TYR A 67 10.83 -0.40 9.01
C TYR A 67 10.86 -1.81 9.62
N HIS A 68 11.64 -1.99 10.69
CA HIS A 68 11.73 -3.27 11.38
C HIS A 68 10.38 -3.71 11.97
N ASP A 69 9.61 -2.76 12.51
CA ASP A 69 8.26 -3.04 13.01
C ASP A 69 7.33 -3.52 11.90
N PHE A 70 7.42 -2.95 10.70
CA PHE A 70 6.64 -3.43 9.55
C PHE A 70 7.03 -4.84 9.13
N LEU A 71 8.31 -5.19 9.17
CA LEU A 71 8.77 -6.56 8.89
C LEU A 71 8.19 -7.54 9.90
N ASN A 72 8.18 -7.19 11.18
CA ASN A 72 7.60 -8.03 12.23
C ASN A 72 6.09 -8.18 12.05
N MET A 73 5.40 -7.09 11.71
CA MET A 73 3.96 -7.13 11.44
C MET A 73 3.63 -8.07 10.27
N TRP A 74 4.39 -7.97 9.19
CA TRP A 74 4.21 -8.83 8.02
C TRP A 74 4.36 -10.30 8.37
N LYS A 75 5.38 -10.63 9.12
CA LYS A 75 5.64 -11.98 9.60
C LYS A 75 4.54 -12.46 10.54
N ASP A 76 4.22 -11.69 11.57
CA ASP A 76 3.28 -12.09 12.61
C ASP A 76 1.85 -12.24 12.07
N ARG A 77 1.47 -11.40 11.11
CA ARG A 77 0.16 -11.46 10.45
C ARG A 77 0.12 -12.44 9.27
N GLY A 78 1.25 -13.01 8.86
CA GLY A 78 1.32 -13.91 7.70
C GLY A 78 0.95 -13.23 6.39
N LEU A 79 1.36 -11.99 6.19
CA LEU A 79 1.00 -11.19 5.00
C LEU A 79 1.83 -11.59 3.78
N PRO A 80 1.28 -11.43 2.56
CA PRO A 80 1.97 -11.82 1.34
C PRO A 80 3.09 -10.86 0.95
N GLY A 81 4.10 -11.39 0.27
CA GLY A 81 5.20 -10.60 -0.28
C GLY A 81 6.18 -10.10 0.76
N PHE A 82 6.95 -9.11 0.36
CA PHE A 82 8.01 -8.54 1.19
C PHE A 82 7.90 -7.03 1.24
N VAL A 83 7.96 -6.46 2.45
CA VAL A 83 8.18 -5.03 2.63
C VAL A 83 9.67 -4.76 2.44
N THR A 84 9.99 -4.06 1.36
CA THR A 84 11.38 -3.79 1.00
C THR A 84 11.88 -2.47 1.58
N ASP A 85 10.97 -1.53 1.84
CA ASP A 85 11.31 -0.21 2.36
C ASP A 85 10.07 0.55 2.84
N VAL A 86 10.30 1.75 3.35
CA VAL A 86 9.28 2.74 3.74
C VAL A 86 9.64 4.05 3.04
N THR A 87 8.65 4.81 2.57
CA THR A 87 8.92 6.10 1.93
C THR A 87 9.56 7.07 2.91
N PRO A 88 10.57 7.87 2.46
CA PRO A 88 11.17 8.91 3.28
C PRO A 88 10.22 10.10 3.41
N GLU A 89 10.55 11.03 4.29
CA GLU A 89 9.86 12.31 4.41
C GLU A 89 10.84 13.43 4.11
N PRO A 90 10.90 13.90 2.84
CA PRO A 90 11.84 14.95 2.48
C PRO A 90 11.51 16.27 3.18
N PRO A 91 12.53 17.11 3.51
CA PRO A 91 12.31 18.33 4.29
C PRO A 91 11.38 19.35 3.64
N ASP A 92 11.30 19.35 2.31
CA ASP A 92 10.46 20.24 1.52
C ASP A 92 9.16 19.59 1.03
N ARG A 93 8.74 18.53 1.70
CA ARG A 93 7.54 17.77 1.35
C ARG A 93 6.29 18.67 1.30
N ARG A 94 5.57 18.60 0.18
CA ARG A 94 4.30 19.30 -0.03
C ARG A 94 3.11 18.32 0.04
N ASN A 95 3.31 17.07 -0.40
CA ASN A 95 2.26 16.06 -0.51
C ASN A 95 2.82 14.64 -0.41
N ARG A 96 1.95 13.66 -0.43
CA ARG A 96 2.34 12.24 -0.41
C ARG A 96 3.20 11.86 -1.61
N GLY A 97 2.91 12.43 -2.77
CA GLY A 97 3.66 12.18 -3.99
C GLY A 97 5.13 12.55 -3.88
N ASP A 98 5.46 13.59 -3.13
CA ASP A 98 6.86 13.99 -2.93
C ASP A 98 7.65 12.93 -2.16
N GLU A 99 7.03 12.22 -1.24
CA GLU A 99 7.66 11.10 -0.52
C GLU A 99 7.98 9.95 -1.47
N ILE A 100 7.07 9.66 -2.38
CA ILE A 100 7.24 8.61 -3.39
C ILE A 100 8.34 8.99 -4.38
N ASP A 101 8.34 10.23 -4.87
CA ASP A 101 9.38 10.73 -5.76
C ASP A 101 10.76 10.67 -5.10
N ALA A 102 10.85 11.05 -3.82
CA ALA A 102 12.11 10.98 -3.08
C ALA A 102 12.64 9.54 -2.99
N TRP A 103 11.74 8.57 -2.77
CA TRP A 103 12.13 7.16 -2.76
C TRP A 103 12.65 6.71 -4.13
N ILE A 104 11.94 7.08 -5.21
CA ILE A 104 12.33 6.72 -6.59
C ILE A 104 13.69 7.32 -6.95
N GLU A 105 13.94 8.58 -6.57
CA GLU A 105 15.22 9.24 -6.83
C GLU A 105 16.40 8.55 -6.15
N GLU A 106 16.19 8.01 -4.96
CA GLU A 106 17.20 7.27 -4.23
C GLU A 106 17.42 5.86 -4.78
N CYS A 107 16.42 5.34 -5.49
CA CYS A 107 16.48 4.02 -6.10
C CYS A 107 17.34 4.08 -7.35
N ARG A 108 18.46 3.35 -7.36
CA ARG A 108 19.42 3.37 -8.48
C ARG A 108 19.05 2.45 -9.62
N THR A 109 17.94 1.75 -9.50
CA THR A 109 17.44 0.79 -10.49
C THR A 109 16.18 1.34 -11.13
N GLU A 110 16.02 1.13 -12.43
CA GLU A 110 14.75 1.46 -13.10
C GLU A 110 13.59 0.75 -12.44
N CYS A 111 12.52 1.50 -12.18
CA CYS A 111 11.42 1.06 -11.36
C CYS A 111 10.09 1.20 -12.11
N GLN A 112 9.40 0.06 -12.28
CA GLN A 112 7.97 0.05 -12.60
C GLN A 112 7.21 0.09 -11.29
N TYR A 113 6.26 1.00 -11.15
CA TYR A 113 5.54 1.13 -9.88
C TYR A 113 4.06 1.40 -10.07
N VAL A 114 3.31 1.09 -9.03
CA VAL A 114 1.90 1.47 -8.87
C VAL A 114 1.72 2.07 -7.48
N ILE A 115 0.85 3.04 -7.37
CA ILE A 115 0.48 3.65 -6.09
C ILE A 115 -0.95 3.22 -5.78
N ILE A 116 -1.17 2.65 -4.60
CA ILE A 116 -2.50 2.24 -4.13
C ILE A 116 -2.79 3.01 -2.85
N ASP A 117 -3.76 3.93 -2.92
CA ASP A 117 -4.03 4.88 -1.84
C ASP A 117 -5.51 5.28 -1.88
N ASP A 118 -6.05 5.75 -0.76
CA ASP A 118 -7.42 6.28 -0.69
C ASP A 118 -7.47 7.81 -0.80
N LEU A 119 -6.31 8.47 -0.83
CA LEU A 119 -6.21 9.91 -1.03
C LEU A 119 -6.51 10.30 -2.48
N GLY A 120 -7.11 11.47 -2.68
CA GLY A 120 -7.39 11.98 -4.02
C GLY A 120 -6.14 12.43 -4.77
N GLY A 121 -6.29 12.59 -6.10
CA GLY A 121 -5.18 12.88 -7.01
C GLY A 121 -4.39 14.16 -6.70
N ASN A 122 -5.00 15.14 -6.00
CA ASN A 122 -4.32 16.38 -5.59
C ASN A 122 -3.26 16.16 -4.49
N ASN A 123 -3.16 14.95 -3.94
CA ASN A 123 -2.12 14.56 -2.97
C ASN A 123 -0.90 13.95 -3.66
N PHE A 124 -0.92 13.86 -4.98
CA PHE A 124 0.12 13.25 -5.80
C PHE A 124 0.56 14.19 -6.91
N ASN A 125 1.71 13.91 -7.51
CA ASN A 125 2.26 14.74 -8.58
C ASN A 125 1.73 14.29 -9.95
N GLU A 126 1.67 15.22 -10.91
CA GLU A 126 1.04 15.00 -12.21
C GLU A 126 1.58 13.74 -12.91
N HIS A 127 2.89 13.55 -12.90
CA HIS A 127 3.52 12.39 -13.54
C HIS A 127 3.20 11.05 -12.88
N GLN A 128 2.66 11.07 -11.66
CA GLN A 128 2.27 9.87 -10.91
C GLN A 128 0.83 9.42 -11.21
N ILE A 129 0.00 10.32 -11.71
CA ILE A 129 -1.44 10.05 -11.91
C ILE A 129 -1.71 8.80 -12.75
N PRO A 130 -0.98 8.53 -13.87
CA PRO A 130 -1.21 7.30 -14.63
C PRO A 130 -0.88 6.01 -13.86
N ARG A 131 -0.18 6.11 -12.74
CA ARG A 131 0.23 4.98 -11.90
C ARG A 131 -0.50 4.95 -10.57
N LEU A 132 -1.45 5.86 -10.37
CA LEU A 132 -2.23 5.99 -9.14
C LEU A 132 -3.55 5.26 -9.26
N LEU A 133 -3.81 4.35 -8.32
CA LEU A 133 -5.09 3.70 -8.15
C LEU A 133 -5.70 4.18 -6.84
N ILE A 134 -6.76 4.99 -6.95
CA ILE A 134 -7.49 5.52 -5.80
C ILE A 134 -8.55 4.50 -5.42
N VAL A 135 -8.53 4.05 -4.17
CA VAL A 135 -9.50 3.07 -3.68
C VAL A 135 -10.60 3.73 -2.86
N ASN A 136 -11.75 3.07 -2.82
CA ASN A 136 -12.83 3.43 -1.92
C ASN A 136 -12.51 2.87 -0.53
N PRO A 137 -12.39 3.70 0.53
CA PRO A 137 -11.99 3.23 1.85
C PRO A 137 -13.01 2.29 2.52
N PHE A 138 -14.23 2.19 1.99
CA PHE A 138 -15.20 1.22 2.48
C PHE A 138 -14.78 -0.22 2.17
N VAL A 139 -14.25 -0.48 0.98
CA VAL A 139 -13.84 -1.82 0.53
C VAL A 139 -12.33 -1.98 0.32
N GLY A 140 -11.59 -0.87 0.23
CA GLY A 140 -10.13 -0.88 0.06
C GLY A 140 -9.66 -1.51 -1.25
N LEU A 141 -8.54 -2.22 -1.18
CA LEU A 141 -7.94 -2.91 -2.31
C LEU A 141 -8.84 -4.07 -2.75
N ASP A 142 -9.68 -3.82 -3.74
CA ASP A 142 -10.61 -4.79 -4.28
C ASP A 142 -10.05 -5.50 -5.53
N GLU A 143 -10.85 -6.38 -6.10
CA GLU A 143 -10.46 -7.19 -7.25
C GLU A 143 -10.17 -6.34 -8.50
N ASP A 144 -10.98 -5.29 -8.74
CA ASP A 144 -10.81 -4.38 -9.88
C ASP A 144 -9.49 -3.61 -9.77
N VAL A 145 -9.19 -3.08 -8.59
CA VAL A 145 -7.92 -2.37 -8.35
C VAL A 145 -6.73 -3.32 -8.52
N ALA A 146 -6.85 -4.55 -8.02
CA ALA A 146 -5.78 -5.55 -8.17
C ALA A 146 -5.49 -5.83 -9.64
N GLU A 147 -6.53 -6.00 -10.45
CA GLU A 147 -6.38 -6.23 -11.89
C GLU A 147 -5.68 -5.08 -12.59
N LYS A 148 -6.08 -3.84 -12.28
CA LYS A 148 -5.43 -2.64 -12.82
C LYS A 148 -3.97 -2.52 -12.38
N ALA A 149 -3.66 -2.86 -11.13
CA ALA A 149 -2.29 -2.84 -10.63
C ALA A 149 -1.40 -3.83 -11.37
N VAL A 150 -1.90 -5.04 -11.63
CA VAL A 150 -1.18 -6.05 -12.41
C VAL A 150 -0.89 -5.52 -13.82
N ASP A 151 -1.89 -4.91 -14.49
CA ASP A 151 -1.71 -4.36 -15.83
C ASP A 151 -0.64 -3.25 -15.85
N ILE A 152 -0.67 -2.33 -14.90
CA ILE A 152 0.31 -1.24 -14.82
C ILE A 152 1.71 -1.80 -14.61
N LEU A 153 1.88 -2.74 -13.70
CA LEU A 153 3.19 -3.29 -13.35
C LEU A 153 3.78 -4.19 -14.44
N ASN A 154 2.94 -4.84 -15.23
CA ASN A 154 3.39 -5.76 -16.28
C ASN A 154 3.49 -5.12 -17.65
N THR A 155 3.07 -3.87 -17.81
CA THR A 155 3.20 -3.14 -19.07
C THR A 155 4.60 -2.53 -19.16
N SER A 156 5.34 -2.92 -20.21
CA SER A 156 6.65 -2.33 -20.51
C SER A 156 6.47 -1.00 -21.23
N HIS A 157 7.22 -0.02 -20.80
CA HIS A 157 7.27 1.30 -21.42
C HIS A 157 8.62 1.60 -22.01
#